data_c517ba41506e8a43abcaa8346a32ed6b
#
_entry.id   c517ba41506e8a43abcaa8346a32ed6b
#
_cell.length_a   1.000
_cell.length_b   1.000
_cell.length_c   1.000
_cell.angle_alpha   90.00
_cell.angle_beta   90.00
_cell.angle_gamma   90.00
#
_symmetry.space_group_name_H-M   'P 1'
#
loop_
_entity.id
_entity.type
_entity.pdbx_description
1 polymer ?
#
loop_
_entity_poly.entity_id
_entity_poly.type
_entity_poly.pdbx_seq_one_letter_code
_entity_poly.pdbx_strand_id
1 'polypeptide(L)'
;MRTLQQPLFTPETEWVPPERLPDLSSHSEIAIDLETRDPNLLTMGSGAVRRDGEIVGIAVAVEGWSGYFPIAHEGGGNMDRALVLDWFEEVLNTTATKIFHNAMYDVSWIRSLGFHINGGIIDTMIAASLIDENRFSYTLDSIGKEYIGMRKNEKLLQDAAKDFGVNPKAEMWRLPAPFVGEYAERDAEMTLKLWHALQHEITKQDLWDVFDLESNLFPCLVDMKFQGVRVDLDVATAIKTNLIKTEKGLYRDIKKIAGFDVEIWAAASIARAFDKEKIPYDRTDKGAPSFTKNFLATHPAELPKLINEAREINKANTTFIETILKHEHKGRIHSDINQIRSDDGGT
;
A
#
# COMPACT_ATOMS: atom_id res chain seq x y z
N MET A 1 4.56 19.87 -12.15
CA MET A 1 3.23 19.22 -12.34
C MET A 1 2.79 19.44 -13.77
N ARG A 2 2.26 18.44 -14.45
CA ARG A 2 1.60 18.66 -15.76
C ARG A 2 0.28 19.38 -15.50
N THR A 3 0.00 20.43 -16.26
CA THR A 3 -1.30 21.11 -16.23
C THR A 3 -2.39 20.10 -16.58
N LEU A 4 -3.51 20.14 -15.87
CA LEU A 4 -4.68 19.30 -16.17
C LEU A 4 -5.13 19.64 -17.61
N GLN A 5 -5.22 18.63 -18.45
CA GLN A 5 -5.75 18.78 -19.80
C GLN A 5 -7.26 18.99 -19.71
N GLN A 6 -7.76 20.11 -20.22
CA GLN A 6 -9.21 20.30 -20.37
C GLN A 6 -9.63 19.60 -21.67
N PRO A 7 -10.51 18.58 -21.62
CA PRO A 7 -11.03 17.92 -22.81
C PRO A 7 -11.94 18.86 -23.60
N LEU A 8 -11.98 18.66 -24.92
CA LEU A 8 -12.93 19.38 -25.79
C LEU A 8 -14.37 18.90 -25.57
N PHE A 9 -14.54 17.67 -25.18
CA PHE A 9 -15.81 17.06 -24.81
C PHE A 9 -15.61 16.35 -23.46
N THR A 10 -16.45 16.65 -22.50
CA THR A 10 -16.46 15.95 -21.20
C THR A 10 -17.46 14.80 -21.25
N PRO A 11 -17.19 13.66 -20.58
CA PRO A 11 -18.21 12.64 -20.40
C PRO A 11 -19.47 13.22 -19.75
N GLU A 12 -20.64 12.72 -20.11
CA GLU A 12 -21.89 13.12 -19.46
C GLU A 12 -22.00 12.39 -18.10
N THR A 13 -22.38 13.14 -17.07
CA THR A 13 -22.72 12.61 -15.75
C THR A 13 -23.83 13.46 -15.14
N GLU A 14 -24.81 12.79 -14.54
CA GLU A 14 -25.86 13.44 -13.78
C GLU A 14 -25.55 13.48 -12.27
N TRP A 15 -24.42 12.89 -11.86
CA TRP A 15 -24.06 12.86 -10.46
C TRP A 15 -23.75 14.26 -9.93
N VAL A 16 -24.32 14.56 -8.78
CA VAL A 16 -24.07 15.79 -8.00
C VAL A 16 -23.82 15.42 -6.55
N PRO A 17 -22.97 16.18 -5.83
CA PRO A 17 -22.75 15.92 -4.41
C PRO A 17 -24.06 16.13 -3.62
N PRO A 18 -24.22 15.46 -2.47
CA PRO A 18 -25.38 15.66 -1.60
C PRO A 18 -25.58 17.13 -1.25
N GLU A 19 -26.82 17.63 -1.36
CA GLU A 19 -27.14 19.03 -1.03
C GLU A 19 -26.97 19.36 0.46
N ARG A 20 -27.04 18.35 1.32
CA ARG A 20 -26.96 18.48 2.78
C ARG A 20 -26.09 17.38 3.37
N LEU A 21 -25.44 17.71 4.46
CA LEU A 21 -24.75 16.76 5.30
C LEU A 21 -25.78 15.99 6.14
N PRO A 22 -25.94 14.67 5.97
CA PRO A 22 -26.97 13.90 6.67
C PRO A 22 -26.62 13.68 8.14
N ASP A 23 -27.63 13.59 8.99
CA ASP A 23 -27.46 13.08 10.35
C ASP A 23 -27.43 11.54 10.31
N LEU A 24 -26.27 10.95 10.63
CA LEU A 24 -26.06 9.52 10.68
C LEU A 24 -26.04 8.94 12.10
N SER A 25 -26.37 9.73 13.12
CA SER A 25 -26.29 9.35 14.53
C SER A 25 -27.21 8.19 14.95
N SER A 26 -28.29 7.97 14.19
CA SER A 26 -29.25 6.89 14.44
C SER A 26 -28.83 5.52 13.86
N HIS A 27 -27.79 5.48 13.02
CA HIS A 27 -27.33 4.25 12.41
C HIS A 27 -26.32 3.52 13.33
N SER A 28 -26.44 2.20 13.37
CA SER A 28 -25.50 1.33 14.13
C SER A 28 -24.24 0.98 13.38
N GLU A 29 -24.27 1.09 12.05
CA GLU A 29 -23.19 0.73 11.12
C GLU A 29 -23.05 1.81 10.05
N ILE A 30 -21.82 2.24 9.80
CA ILE A 30 -21.48 3.24 8.78
C ILE A 30 -20.25 2.75 8.04
N ALA A 31 -20.39 2.43 6.76
CA ALA A 31 -19.25 2.15 5.90
C ALA A 31 -18.62 3.45 5.41
N ILE A 32 -17.30 3.49 5.36
CA ILE A 32 -16.51 4.67 5.00
C ILE A 32 -15.45 4.25 4.00
N ASP A 33 -15.27 5.04 2.94
CA ASP A 33 -14.21 4.93 1.95
C ASP A 33 -13.66 6.33 1.65
N LEU A 34 -12.34 6.48 1.60
CA LEU A 34 -11.69 7.78 1.42
C LEU A 34 -10.99 7.86 0.08
N GLU A 35 -11.33 8.87 -0.70
CA GLU A 35 -10.55 9.24 -1.85
C GLU A 35 -9.44 10.20 -1.43
N THR A 36 -8.22 9.93 -1.88
CA THR A 36 -7.05 10.62 -1.38
C THR A 36 -6.09 11.07 -2.50
N ARG A 37 -5.32 12.09 -2.19
CA ARG A 37 -4.13 12.45 -2.92
C ARG A 37 -2.91 11.94 -2.13
N ASP A 38 -2.28 10.88 -2.63
CA ASP A 38 -1.06 10.31 -2.04
C ASP A 38 0.01 10.10 -3.13
N PRO A 39 0.66 11.17 -3.60
CA PRO A 39 1.50 11.15 -4.79
C PRO A 39 2.77 10.30 -4.63
N ASN A 40 3.19 10.04 -3.40
CA ASN A 40 4.40 9.31 -3.09
C ASN A 40 4.14 7.90 -2.50
N LEU A 41 2.90 7.43 -2.50
CA LEU A 41 2.49 6.14 -1.89
C LEU A 41 3.39 4.98 -2.34
N LEU A 42 3.59 4.81 -3.64
CA LEU A 42 4.36 3.69 -4.20
C LEU A 42 5.88 3.81 -4.00
N THR A 43 6.39 5.00 -3.70
CA THR A 43 7.84 5.24 -3.62
C THR A 43 8.36 5.49 -2.21
N MET A 44 7.50 6.01 -1.34
CA MET A 44 7.85 6.46 0.01
C MET A 44 6.92 5.89 1.10
N GLY A 45 5.91 5.08 0.72
CA GLY A 45 4.86 4.59 1.62
C GLY A 45 3.76 5.63 1.85
N SER A 46 2.94 5.43 2.89
CA SER A 46 1.74 6.24 3.16
C SER A 46 2.03 7.71 3.45
N GLY A 47 1.39 8.60 2.69
CA GLY A 47 1.42 10.04 2.88
C GLY A 47 0.71 10.51 4.15
N ALA A 48 -0.20 9.71 4.71
CA ALA A 48 -0.89 10.03 5.95
C ALA A 48 0.09 10.24 7.12
N VAL A 49 1.14 9.42 7.20
CA VAL A 49 2.18 9.55 8.24
C VAL A 49 3.09 10.75 7.95
N ARG A 50 3.51 10.92 6.70
CA ARG A 50 4.40 12.01 6.28
C ARG A 50 3.70 13.35 6.16
N ARG A 51 2.36 13.36 6.03
CA ARG A 51 1.54 14.54 5.78
C ARG A 51 1.90 15.26 4.49
N ASP A 52 2.21 14.50 3.43
CA ASP A 52 2.54 15.00 2.10
C ASP A 52 1.45 14.69 1.05
N GLY A 53 0.27 14.34 1.53
CA GLY A 53 -0.97 14.16 0.78
C GLY A 53 -2.17 14.70 1.55
N GLU A 54 -3.38 14.37 1.11
CA GLU A 54 -4.62 14.83 1.73
C GLU A 54 -5.82 13.96 1.35
N ILE A 55 -6.89 14.03 2.14
CA ILE A 55 -8.20 13.49 1.78
C ILE A 55 -8.83 14.42 0.74
N VAL A 56 -9.30 13.83 -0.35
CA VAL A 56 -9.90 14.51 -1.48
C VAL A 56 -11.43 14.44 -1.44
N GLY A 57 -11.95 13.37 -0.85
CA GLY A 57 -13.36 13.20 -0.63
C GLY A 57 -13.64 12.03 0.30
N ILE A 58 -14.85 11.99 0.83
CA ILE A 58 -15.32 11.04 1.83
C ILE A 58 -16.60 10.39 1.30
N ALA A 59 -16.56 9.10 1.06
CA ALA A 59 -17.74 8.32 0.76
C ALA A 59 -18.24 7.62 2.03
N VAL A 60 -19.55 7.65 2.24
CA VAL A 60 -20.20 6.94 3.35
C VAL A 60 -21.40 6.18 2.85
N ALA A 61 -21.67 5.04 3.46
CA ALA A 61 -22.88 4.28 3.23
C ALA A 61 -23.47 3.78 4.55
N VAL A 62 -24.79 3.84 4.61
CA VAL A 62 -25.63 3.25 5.66
C VAL A 62 -26.74 2.45 4.99
N GLU A 63 -27.50 1.67 5.75
CA GLU A 63 -28.60 0.90 5.17
C GLU A 63 -29.55 1.81 4.37
N GLY A 64 -29.71 1.48 3.09
CA GLY A 64 -30.60 2.18 2.15
C GLY A 64 -30.11 3.51 1.58
N TRP A 65 -28.89 3.97 1.94
CA TRP A 65 -28.36 5.22 1.41
C TRP A 65 -26.82 5.23 1.33
N SER A 66 -26.28 5.90 0.31
CA SER A 66 -24.86 6.24 0.20
C SER A 66 -24.67 7.64 -0.34
N GLY A 67 -23.53 8.26 -0.05
CA GLY A 67 -23.19 9.59 -0.56
C GLY A 67 -21.69 9.83 -0.56
N TYR A 68 -21.23 10.65 -1.50
CA TYR A 68 -19.85 11.09 -1.60
C TYR A 68 -19.72 12.60 -1.39
N PHE A 69 -18.81 13.02 -0.55
CA PHE A 69 -18.58 14.41 -0.14
C PHE A 69 -17.18 14.84 -0.61
N PRO A 70 -17.06 15.40 -1.82
CA PRO A 70 -15.77 15.85 -2.37
C PRO A 70 -15.33 17.15 -1.70
N ILE A 71 -14.03 17.26 -1.36
CA ILE A 71 -13.48 18.41 -0.62
C ILE A 71 -12.19 18.98 -1.19
N ALA A 72 -11.47 18.25 -2.07
CA ALA A 72 -10.19 18.70 -2.58
C ALA A 72 -9.84 18.17 -3.98
N HIS A 73 -10.82 17.95 -4.85
CA HIS A 73 -10.58 17.65 -6.26
C HIS A 73 -9.97 18.85 -6.98
N GLU A 74 -8.85 18.67 -7.68
CA GLU A 74 -8.20 19.73 -8.47
C GLU A 74 -9.10 20.23 -9.60
N GLY A 75 -9.89 19.33 -10.21
CA GLY A 75 -10.83 19.66 -11.29
C GLY A 75 -12.09 20.36 -10.84
N GLY A 76 -12.31 20.56 -9.53
CA GLY A 76 -13.48 21.25 -8.99
C GLY A 76 -14.66 20.32 -8.64
N GLY A 77 -15.82 20.93 -8.37
CA GLY A 77 -17.02 20.23 -7.91
C GLY A 77 -17.00 19.91 -6.41
N ASN A 78 -16.13 20.59 -5.66
CA ASN A 78 -15.97 20.38 -4.22
C ASN A 78 -17.04 21.09 -3.40
N MET A 79 -17.39 20.49 -2.28
CA MET A 79 -18.15 21.09 -1.20
C MET A 79 -17.25 21.94 -0.29
N ASP A 80 -17.84 22.65 0.66
CA ASP A 80 -17.07 23.38 1.67
C ASP A 80 -16.29 22.39 2.55
N ARG A 81 -14.96 22.45 2.44
CA ARG A 81 -14.05 21.53 3.13
C ARG A 81 -14.21 21.55 4.65
N ALA A 82 -14.38 22.75 5.24
CA ALA A 82 -14.47 22.88 6.68
C ALA A 82 -15.76 22.25 7.19
N LEU A 83 -16.89 22.57 6.55
CA LEU A 83 -18.20 22.03 6.93
C LEU A 83 -18.23 20.48 6.79
N VAL A 84 -17.66 19.94 5.72
CA VAL A 84 -17.62 18.48 5.52
C VAL A 84 -16.73 17.81 6.55
N LEU A 85 -15.56 18.37 6.89
CA LEU A 85 -14.67 17.79 7.88
C LEU A 85 -15.25 17.88 9.30
N ASP A 86 -15.92 18.96 9.66
CA ASP A 86 -16.60 19.10 10.96
C ASP A 86 -17.72 18.03 11.08
N TRP A 87 -18.54 17.88 10.04
CA TRP A 87 -19.54 16.82 9.98
C TRP A 87 -18.93 15.42 10.04
N PHE A 88 -17.83 15.20 9.33
CA PHE A 88 -17.17 13.90 9.34
C PHE A 88 -16.62 13.54 10.72
N GLU A 89 -16.07 14.51 11.44
CA GLU A 89 -15.66 14.32 12.83
C GLU A 89 -16.85 13.94 13.72
N GLU A 90 -18.04 14.56 13.53
CA GLU A 90 -19.27 14.18 14.22
C GLU A 90 -19.66 12.73 13.91
N VAL A 91 -19.62 12.31 12.63
CA VAL A 91 -19.88 10.92 12.20
C VAL A 91 -18.91 9.94 12.86
N LEU A 92 -17.63 10.27 12.90
CA LEU A 92 -16.61 9.42 13.53
C LEU A 92 -16.80 9.30 15.04
N ASN A 93 -17.32 10.33 15.70
CA ASN A 93 -17.58 10.37 17.13
C ASN A 93 -18.88 9.63 17.55
N THR A 94 -19.72 9.20 16.62
CA THR A 94 -20.90 8.35 16.95
C THR A 94 -20.44 7.00 17.49
N THR A 95 -21.32 6.32 18.23
CA THR A 95 -21.09 4.95 18.73
C THR A 95 -21.28 3.88 17.66
N ALA A 96 -21.69 4.25 16.46
CA ALA A 96 -21.80 3.35 15.32
C ALA A 96 -20.48 2.63 15.03
N THR A 97 -20.56 1.39 14.60
CA THR A 97 -19.41 0.66 14.05
C THR A 97 -19.03 1.25 12.70
N LYS A 98 -17.76 1.60 12.51
CA LYS A 98 -17.22 2.08 11.24
C LYS A 98 -16.63 0.91 10.47
N ILE A 99 -17.09 0.74 9.24
CA ILE A 99 -16.76 -0.39 8.38
C ILE A 99 -15.92 0.12 7.23
N PHE A 100 -14.79 -0.50 7.00
CA PHE A 100 -13.84 -0.16 5.95
C PHE A 100 -13.51 -1.39 5.10
N HIS A 101 -12.87 -1.14 3.97
CA HIS A 101 -12.19 -2.17 3.20
C HIS A 101 -10.71 -1.78 3.04
N ASN A 102 -9.79 -2.49 3.67
CA ASN A 102 -8.39 -2.09 3.88
C ASN A 102 -8.27 -0.89 4.85
N ALA A 103 -8.87 -1.04 6.02
CA ALA A 103 -9.00 -0.01 7.05
C ALA A 103 -7.68 0.71 7.41
N MET A 104 -6.53 0.01 7.29
CA MET A 104 -5.22 0.60 7.59
C MET A 104 -4.94 1.86 6.76
N TYR A 105 -5.43 1.91 5.52
CA TYR A 105 -5.27 3.06 4.66
C TYR A 105 -6.13 4.24 5.13
N ASP A 106 -7.44 4.03 5.23
CA ASP A 106 -8.41 5.09 5.56
C ASP A 106 -8.25 5.62 6.98
N VAL A 107 -8.10 4.73 7.96
CA VAL A 107 -7.89 5.09 9.37
C VAL A 107 -6.57 5.85 9.56
N SER A 108 -5.54 5.55 8.75
CA SER A 108 -4.32 6.35 8.76
C SER A 108 -4.58 7.79 8.31
N TRP A 109 -5.38 8.01 7.26
CA TRP A 109 -5.74 9.35 6.82
C TRP A 109 -6.61 10.09 7.83
N ILE A 110 -7.61 9.43 8.43
CA ILE A 110 -8.44 9.98 9.51
C ILE A 110 -7.55 10.44 10.67
N ARG A 111 -6.63 9.59 11.11
CA ARG A 111 -5.69 9.91 12.17
C ARG A 111 -4.75 11.08 11.80
N SER A 112 -4.37 11.22 10.54
CA SER A 112 -3.53 12.33 10.08
C SER A 112 -4.19 13.69 10.24
N LEU A 113 -5.54 13.74 10.23
CA LEU A 113 -6.32 14.94 10.56
C LEU A 113 -6.37 15.25 12.06
N GLY A 114 -5.99 14.30 12.91
CA GLY A 114 -6.12 14.37 14.37
C GLY A 114 -7.48 13.86 14.87
N PHE A 115 -8.31 13.28 14.01
CA PHE A 115 -9.61 12.74 14.35
C PHE A 115 -9.48 11.37 15.03
N HIS A 116 -10.44 11.09 15.90
CA HIS A 116 -10.60 9.81 16.58
C HIS A 116 -11.83 9.09 16.05
N ILE A 117 -11.79 7.77 16.06
CA ILE A 117 -12.94 6.93 15.73
C ILE A 117 -13.49 6.38 17.04
N ASN A 118 -14.75 6.70 17.33
CA ASN A 118 -15.50 6.08 18.42
C ASN A 118 -16.32 4.90 17.87
N GLY A 119 -16.64 3.93 18.72
CA GLY A 119 -17.27 2.67 18.32
C GLY A 119 -16.27 1.65 17.76
N GLY A 120 -16.80 0.55 17.24
CA GLY A 120 -15.99 -0.52 16.63
C GLY A 120 -15.42 -0.11 15.27
N ILE A 121 -14.29 -0.72 14.92
CA ILE A 121 -13.70 -0.65 13.57
C ILE A 121 -13.72 -2.05 12.97
N ILE A 122 -14.30 -2.19 11.80
CA ILE A 122 -14.39 -3.42 11.02
C ILE A 122 -13.60 -3.23 9.73
N ASP A 123 -12.75 -4.21 9.41
CA ASP A 123 -12.11 -4.31 8.11
C ASP A 123 -12.62 -5.55 7.36
N THR A 124 -13.38 -5.32 6.29
CA THR A 124 -13.93 -6.41 5.46
C THR A 124 -12.84 -7.21 4.74
N MET A 125 -11.65 -6.65 4.55
CA MET A 125 -10.52 -7.35 3.97
C MET A 125 -9.94 -8.36 4.98
N ILE A 126 -9.83 -8.00 6.26
CA ILE A 126 -9.45 -8.91 7.34
C ILE A 126 -10.50 -10.01 7.49
N ALA A 127 -11.79 -9.66 7.56
CA ALA A 127 -12.87 -10.63 7.63
C ALA A 127 -12.80 -11.68 6.51
N ALA A 128 -12.62 -11.24 5.27
CA ALA A 128 -12.51 -12.12 4.11
C ALA A 128 -11.27 -13.02 4.16
N SER A 129 -10.15 -12.52 4.70
CA SER A 129 -8.92 -13.32 4.82
C SER A 129 -9.01 -14.43 5.88
N LEU A 130 -9.77 -14.20 6.94
CA LEU A 130 -10.04 -15.23 7.95
C LEU A 130 -11.00 -16.31 7.44
N ILE A 131 -11.96 -15.93 6.57
CA ILE A 131 -12.91 -16.87 5.96
C ILE A 131 -12.22 -17.78 4.94
N ASP A 132 -11.29 -17.25 4.14
CA ASP A 132 -10.53 -18.02 3.14
C ASP A 132 -9.13 -17.39 2.96
N GLU A 133 -8.14 -17.95 3.63
CA GLU A 133 -6.73 -17.54 3.61
C GLU A 133 -6.02 -17.90 2.30
N ASN A 134 -6.60 -18.75 1.46
CA ASN A 134 -5.98 -19.24 0.23
C ASN A 134 -6.30 -18.38 -1.01
N ARG A 135 -6.96 -17.25 -0.84
CA ARG A 135 -7.33 -16.37 -1.95
C ARG A 135 -6.12 -15.66 -2.54
N PHE A 136 -6.10 -15.53 -3.86
CA PHE A 136 -5.11 -14.69 -4.57
C PHE A 136 -5.33 -13.19 -4.38
N SER A 137 -6.57 -12.77 -4.09
CA SER A 137 -6.94 -11.35 -4.04
C SER A 137 -8.06 -11.10 -3.03
N TYR A 138 -7.84 -10.11 -2.21
CA TYR A 138 -8.82 -9.59 -1.24
C TYR A 138 -9.31 -8.18 -1.63
N THR A 139 -9.15 -7.76 -2.90
CA THR A 139 -9.67 -6.46 -3.36
C THR A 139 -11.20 -6.44 -3.29
N LEU A 140 -11.76 -5.25 -3.02
CA LEU A 140 -13.22 -5.06 -2.91
C LEU A 140 -13.97 -5.60 -4.14
N ASP A 141 -13.44 -5.40 -5.36
CA ASP A 141 -14.06 -5.92 -6.59
C ASP A 141 -14.07 -7.46 -6.64
N SER A 142 -12.96 -8.10 -6.22
CA SER A 142 -12.85 -9.56 -6.23
C SER A 142 -13.82 -10.21 -5.25
N ILE A 143 -13.83 -9.71 -4.00
CA ILE A 143 -14.65 -10.27 -2.93
C ILE A 143 -16.12 -9.87 -3.14
N GLY A 144 -16.39 -8.63 -3.53
CA GLY A 144 -17.75 -8.13 -3.80
C GLY A 144 -18.45 -8.92 -4.90
N LYS A 145 -17.73 -9.27 -5.97
CA LYS A 145 -18.28 -10.14 -7.03
C LYS A 145 -18.74 -11.48 -6.48
N GLU A 146 -17.97 -12.09 -5.59
CA GLU A 146 -18.22 -13.44 -5.10
C GLU A 146 -19.31 -13.48 -4.06
N TYR A 147 -19.21 -12.63 -3.03
CA TYR A 147 -20.12 -12.71 -1.87
C TYR A 147 -21.43 -11.95 -2.05
N ILE A 148 -21.45 -10.88 -2.85
CA ILE A 148 -22.63 -10.03 -3.03
C ILE A 148 -23.04 -9.82 -4.49
N GLY A 149 -22.34 -10.45 -5.45
CA GLY A 149 -22.63 -10.31 -6.89
C GLY A 149 -22.40 -8.91 -7.45
N MET A 150 -21.73 -8.02 -6.71
CA MET A 150 -21.49 -6.64 -7.10
C MET A 150 -20.04 -6.44 -7.56
N ARG A 151 -19.84 -5.45 -8.45
CA ARG A 151 -18.54 -4.98 -8.91
C ARG A 151 -18.46 -3.47 -8.87
N LYS A 152 -17.26 -2.95 -8.81
CA LYS A 152 -16.98 -1.52 -8.99
C LYS A 152 -17.47 -1.05 -10.36
N ASN A 153 -18.02 0.16 -10.40
CA ASN A 153 -18.39 0.82 -11.67
C ASN A 153 -17.32 1.86 -12.01
N GLU A 154 -16.29 1.42 -12.72
CA GLU A 154 -15.16 2.27 -13.08
C GLU A 154 -15.28 2.93 -14.47
N LYS A 155 -16.34 2.66 -15.22
CA LYS A 155 -16.42 3.07 -16.64
C LYS A 155 -16.34 4.59 -16.80
N LEU A 156 -17.18 5.34 -16.10
CA LEU A 156 -17.21 6.81 -16.16
C LEU A 156 -15.87 7.40 -15.70
N LEU A 157 -15.31 6.87 -14.61
CA LEU A 157 -14.01 7.26 -14.09
C LEU A 157 -12.89 7.04 -15.10
N GLN A 158 -12.85 5.87 -15.75
CA GLN A 158 -11.84 5.53 -16.76
C GLN A 158 -11.97 6.39 -18.02
N ASP A 159 -13.19 6.62 -18.50
CA ASP A 159 -13.45 7.47 -19.65
C ASP A 159 -13.03 8.93 -19.37
N ALA A 160 -13.42 9.47 -18.21
CA ALA A 160 -12.98 10.79 -17.76
C ALA A 160 -11.45 10.88 -17.62
N ALA A 161 -10.82 9.91 -16.96
CA ALA A 161 -9.38 9.90 -16.78
C ALA A 161 -8.62 9.91 -18.11
N LYS A 162 -9.11 9.18 -19.10
CA LYS A 162 -8.56 9.18 -20.46
C LYS A 162 -8.68 10.55 -21.13
N ASP A 163 -9.83 11.18 -21.02
CA ASP A 163 -10.10 12.48 -21.66
C ASP A 163 -9.31 13.61 -20.99
N PHE A 164 -9.15 13.54 -19.67
CA PHE A 164 -8.32 14.50 -18.91
C PHE A 164 -6.81 14.17 -18.94
N GLY A 165 -6.42 13.03 -19.50
CA GLY A 165 -5.01 12.62 -19.62
C GLY A 165 -4.35 12.30 -18.28
N VAL A 166 -5.09 11.73 -17.33
CA VAL A 166 -4.63 11.36 -15.97
C VAL A 166 -4.72 9.85 -15.76
N ASN A 167 -3.97 9.35 -14.78
CA ASN A 167 -4.09 7.97 -14.36
C ASN A 167 -5.28 7.80 -13.40
N PRO A 168 -6.30 6.96 -13.71
CA PRO A 168 -7.50 6.85 -12.90
C PRO A 168 -7.26 6.36 -11.46
N LYS A 169 -6.17 5.63 -11.19
CA LYS A 169 -5.83 5.14 -9.84
C LYS A 169 -4.89 6.06 -9.08
N ALA A 170 -3.87 6.59 -9.76
CA ALA A 170 -2.85 7.39 -9.09
C ALA A 170 -3.17 8.90 -9.05
N GLU A 171 -4.04 9.37 -9.96
CA GLU A 171 -4.30 10.78 -10.15
C GLU A 171 -5.81 11.11 -10.16
N MET A 172 -6.67 10.26 -9.60
CA MET A 172 -8.13 10.45 -9.54
C MET A 172 -8.51 11.81 -8.90
N TRP A 173 -7.74 12.26 -7.93
CA TRP A 173 -7.86 13.54 -7.25
C TRP A 173 -7.78 14.76 -8.17
N ARG A 174 -7.25 14.59 -9.39
CA ARG A 174 -7.17 15.66 -10.40
C ARG A 174 -8.45 15.83 -11.21
N LEU A 175 -9.29 14.80 -11.24
CA LEU A 175 -10.58 14.86 -11.96
C LEU A 175 -11.56 15.76 -11.22
N PRO A 176 -12.51 16.40 -11.96
CA PRO A 176 -13.68 16.96 -11.33
C PRO A 176 -14.48 15.92 -10.56
N ALA A 177 -14.96 16.29 -9.38
CA ALA A 177 -15.70 15.40 -8.48
C ALA A 177 -16.88 14.65 -9.13
N PRO A 178 -17.67 15.24 -10.06
CA PRO A 178 -18.79 14.53 -10.69
C PRO A 178 -18.41 13.25 -11.44
N PHE A 179 -17.16 13.10 -11.87
CA PHE A 179 -16.70 11.88 -12.53
C PHE A 179 -16.22 10.78 -11.58
N VAL A 180 -16.10 11.12 -10.29
CA VAL A 180 -15.62 10.22 -9.23
C VAL A 180 -16.76 9.78 -8.31
N GLY A 181 -17.80 10.59 -8.17
CA GLY A 181 -18.85 10.43 -7.17
C GLY A 181 -19.55 9.08 -7.18
N GLU A 182 -20.06 8.63 -8.33
CA GLU A 182 -20.73 7.32 -8.42
C GLU A 182 -19.80 6.16 -8.06
N TYR A 183 -18.52 6.28 -8.43
CA TYR A 183 -17.50 5.28 -8.11
C TYR A 183 -17.26 5.20 -6.60
N ALA A 184 -17.05 6.34 -5.95
CA ALA A 184 -16.76 6.39 -4.51
C ALA A 184 -17.97 5.96 -3.67
N GLU A 185 -19.20 6.42 -4.01
CA GLU A 185 -20.44 5.96 -3.37
C GLU A 185 -20.62 4.45 -3.49
N ARG A 186 -20.28 3.90 -4.66
CA ARG A 186 -20.38 2.47 -4.92
C ARG A 186 -19.41 1.67 -4.05
N ASP A 187 -18.20 2.16 -3.84
CA ASP A 187 -17.22 1.48 -3.00
C ASP A 187 -17.67 1.43 -1.54
N ALA A 188 -18.21 2.52 -0.99
CA ALA A 188 -18.77 2.53 0.36
C ALA A 188 -20.02 1.61 0.48
N GLU A 189 -20.93 1.65 -0.50
CA GLU A 189 -22.10 0.77 -0.55
C GLU A 189 -21.70 -0.72 -0.60
N MET A 190 -20.74 -1.06 -1.46
CA MET A 190 -20.21 -2.41 -1.58
C MET A 190 -19.57 -2.87 -0.27
N THR A 191 -18.81 -2.00 0.40
CA THR A 191 -18.17 -2.29 1.68
C THR A 191 -19.18 -2.64 2.76
N LEU A 192 -20.28 -1.89 2.87
CA LEU A 192 -21.36 -2.20 3.83
C LEU A 192 -22.05 -3.53 3.52
N LYS A 193 -22.46 -3.73 2.26
CA LYS A 193 -23.13 -4.97 1.84
C LYS A 193 -22.22 -6.19 1.98
N LEU A 194 -20.95 -6.02 1.68
CA LEU A 194 -19.95 -7.07 1.85
C LEU A 194 -19.82 -7.46 3.31
N TRP A 195 -19.76 -6.50 4.22
CA TRP A 195 -19.73 -6.79 5.66
C TRP A 195 -20.93 -7.65 6.09
N HIS A 196 -22.14 -7.28 5.67
CA HIS A 196 -23.34 -8.06 6.00
C HIS A 196 -23.27 -9.51 5.48
N ALA A 197 -22.68 -9.72 4.29
CA ALA A 197 -22.49 -11.07 3.76
C ALA A 197 -21.40 -11.84 4.52
N LEU A 198 -20.28 -11.20 4.85
CA LEU A 198 -19.17 -11.84 5.55
C LEU A 198 -19.52 -12.23 6.99
N GLN A 199 -20.38 -11.48 7.69
CA GLN A 199 -20.88 -11.84 9.01
C GLN A 199 -21.51 -13.26 9.03
N HIS A 200 -22.24 -13.62 7.97
CA HIS A 200 -22.83 -14.95 7.85
C HIS A 200 -21.77 -16.05 7.74
N GLU A 201 -20.72 -15.80 6.95
CA GLU A 201 -19.63 -16.77 6.79
C GLU A 201 -18.77 -16.89 8.06
N ILE A 202 -18.48 -15.76 8.74
CA ILE A 202 -17.81 -15.77 10.06
C ILE A 202 -18.59 -16.61 11.06
N THR A 203 -19.91 -16.42 11.14
CA THR A 203 -20.79 -17.17 12.04
C THR A 203 -20.80 -18.65 11.68
N LYS A 204 -20.94 -19.00 10.40
CA LYS A 204 -20.99 -20.37 9.90
C LYS A 204 -19.70 -21.15 10.16
N GLN A 205 -18.56 -20.47 10.14
CA GLN A 205 -17.24 -21.07 10.33
C GLN A 205 -16.71 -20.93 11.77
N ASP A 206 -17.49 -20.33 12.69
CA ASP A 206 -17.12 -20.11 14.10
C ASP A 206 -15.83 -19.29 14.26
N LEU A 207 -15.71 -18.18 13.50
CA LEU A 207 -14.51 -17.35 13.43
C LEU A 207 -14.59 -16.06 14.26
N TRP A 208 -15.66 -15.84 15.05
CA TRP A 208 -15.83 -14.59 15.78
C TRP A 208 -14.69 -14.29 16.76
N ASP A 209 -14.20 -15.27 17.49
CA ASP A 209 -13.14 -15.06 18.48
C ASP A 209 -11.85 -14.55 17.83
N VAL A 210 -11.47 -15.10 16.67
CA VAL A 210 -10.28 -14.66 15.95
C VAL A 210 -10.52 -13.32 15.24
N PHE A 211 -11.73 -13.10 14.71
CA PHE A 211 -12.09 -11.83 14.09
C PHE A 211 -12.09 -10.67 15.11
N ASP A 212 -12.63 -10.90 16.29
CA ASP A 212 -12.60 -9.94 17.41
C ASP A 212 -11.17 -9.66 17.88
N LEU A 213 -10.32 -10.69 17.93
CA LEU A 213 -8.90 -10.53 18.25
C LEU A 213 -8.21 -9.59 17.24
N GLU A 214 -8.35 -9.86 15.94
CA GLU A 214 -7.74 -9.05 14.88
C GLU A 214 -8.30 -7.62 14.85
N SER A 215 -9.62 -7.47 15.03
CA SER A 215 -10.27 -6.16 15.08
C SER A 215 -9.81 -5.33 16.28
N ASN A 216 -9.64 -5.95 17.44
CA ASN A 216 -9.14 -5.29 18.66
C ASN A 216 -7.63 -4.99 18.58
N LEU A 217 -6.86 -5.78 17.85
CA LEU A 217 -5.43 -5.54 17.58
C LEU A 217 -5.22 -4.35 16.64
N PHE A 218 -6.14 -4.12 15.71
CA PHE A 218 -6.01 -3.14 14.63
C PHE A 218 -5.63 -1.71 15.11
N PRO A 219 -6.27 -1.09 16.11
CA PRO A 219 -5.87 0.23 16.61
C PRO A 219 -4.43 0.28 17.12
N CYS A 220 -3.95 -0.80 17.75
CA CYS A 220 -2.56 -0.92 18.19
C CYS A 220 -1.60 -0.89 16.99
N LEU A 221 -1.94 -1.58 15.90
CA LEU A 221 -1.12 -1.59 14.68
C LEU A 221 -1.08 -0.22 13.98
N VAL A 222 -2.20 0.51 13.99
CA VAL A 222 -2.23 1.91 13.55
C VAL A 222 -1.30 2.77 14.41
N ASP A 223 -1.34 2.59 15.73
CA ASP A 223 -0.44 3.30 16.65
C ASP A 223 1.03 2.98 16.37
N MET A 224 1.36 1.71 16.18
CA MET A 224 2.72 1.27 15.83
C MET A 224 3.19 1.89 14.52
N LYS A 225 2.33 1.93 13.48
CA LYS A 225 2.64 2.56 12.20
C LYS A 225 2.95 4.07 12.37
N PHE A 226 2.15 4.80 13.12
CA PHE A 226 2.37 6.23 13.37
C PHE A 226 3.55 6.50 14.31
N GLN A 227 3.75 5.66 15.32
CA GLN A 227 4.91 5.73 16.20
C GLN A 227 6.21 5.48 15.43
N GLY A 228 6.21 4.48 14.55
CA GLY A 228 7.38 4.05 13.78
C GLY A 228 8.55 3.60 14.67
N VAL A 229 9.63 3.21 14.04
CA VAL A 229 10.88 2.75 14.68
C VAL A 229 11.95 3.83 14.56
N ARG A 230 12.54 4.23 15.68
CA ARG A 230 13.61 5.23 15.69
C ARG A 230 14.86 4.72 14.97
N VAL A 231 15.46 5.58 14.15
CA VAL A 231 16.70 5.32 13.43
C VAL A 231 17.79 6.28 13.93
N ASP A 232 18.96 5.73 14.19
CA ASP A 232 20.17 6.51 14.41
C ASP A 232 20.79 6.82 13.05
N LEU A 233 20.55 8.03 12.55
CA LEU A 233 20.96 8.46 11.20
C LEU A 233 22.48 8.58 11.07
N ASP A 234 23.18 8.97 12.14
CA ASP A 234 24.63 9.10 12.11
C ASP A 234 25.29 7.71 12.00
N VAL A 235 24.79 6.75 12.80
CA VAL A 235 25.25 5.36 12.72
C VAL A 235 24.90 4.74 11.37
N ALA A 236 23.68 4.92 10.87
CA ALA A 236 23.26 4.41 9.57
C ALA A 236 24.13 4.96 8.43
N THR A 237 24.46 6.25 8.45
CA THR A 237 25.33 6.90 7.46
C THR A 237 26.77 6.40 7.56
N ALA A 238 27.28 6.22 8.76
CA ALA A 238 28.61 5.63 8.98
C ALA A 238 28.69 4.20 8.47
N ILE A 239 27.67 3.37 8.74
CA ILE A 239 27.56 2.01 8.21
C ILE A 239 27.55 2.04 6.68
N LYS A 240 26.71 2.88 6.05
CA LYS A 240 26.68 3.03 4.58
C LYS A 240 28.05 3.33 4.01
N THR A 241 28.75 4.30 4.59
CA THR A 241 30.09 4.71 4.14
C THR A 241 31.07 3.57 4.23
N ASN A 242 31.03 2.78 5.31
CA ASN A 242 31.89 1.62 5.49
C ASN A 242 31.58 0.48 4.50
N LEU A 243 30.28 0.17 4.29
CA LEU A 243 29.85 -0.85 3.32
C LEU A 243 30.32 -0.49 1.90
N ILE A 244 30.15 0.76 1.46
CA ILE A 244 30.62 1.23 0.15
C ILE A 244 32.15 1.09 0.03
N LYS A 245 32.90 1.43 1.08
CA LYS A 245 34.36 1.28 1.09
C LYS A 245 34.78 -0.20 0.98
N THR A 246 34.14 -1.08 1.74
CA THR A 246 34.38 -2.52 1.73
C THR A 246 34.07 -3.11 0.36
N GLU A 247 32.90 -2.79 -0.19
CA GLU A 247 32.48 -3.22 -1.52
C GLU A 247 33.48 -2.84 -2.60
N LYS A 248 33.95 -1.59 -2.61
CA LYS A 248 34.99 -1.14 -3.54
C LYS A 248 36.29 -1.90 -3.37
N GLY A 249 36.63 -2.36 -2.16
CA GLY A 249 37.76 -3.25 -1.88
C GLY A 249 37.56 -4.57 -2.57
N LEU A 250 36.43 -5.23 -2.30
CA LEU A 250 36.10 -6.54 -2.88
C LEU A 250 36.05 -6.51 -4.42
N TYR A 251 35.50 -5.48 -5.03
CA TYR A 251 35.53 -5.34 -6.50
C TYR A 251 36.95 -5.23 -7.05
N ARG A 252 37.88 -4.56 -6.35
CA ARG A 252 39.30 -4.51 -6.77
C ARG A 252 39.95 -5.87 -6.68
N ASP A 253 39.68 -6.64 -5.61
CA ASP A 253 40.27 -7.97 -5.42
C ASP A 253 39.69 -8.98 -6.43
N ILE A 254 38.39 -8.93 -6.68
CA ILE A 254 37.71 -9.70 -7.74
C ILE A 254 38.34 -9.37 -9.12
N LYS A 255 38.50 -8.07 -9.44
CA LYS A 255 39.13 -7.62 -10.69
C LYS A 255 40.56 -8.11 -10.82
N LYS A 256 41.35 -8.12 -9.73
CA LYS A 256 42.73 -8.58 -9.73
C LYS A 256 42.82 -10.07 -10.10
N ILE A 257 41.90 -10.91 -9.61
CA ILE A 257 41.85 -12.33 -9.95
C ILE A 257 41.29 -12.51 -11.38
N ALA A 258 40.11 -11.95 -11.66
CA ALA A 258 39.44 -12.12 -12.93
C ALA A 258 40.13 -11.39 -14.10
N GLY A 259 40.92 -10.32 -13.83
CA GLY A 259 41.61 -9.51 -14.84
C GLY A 259 40.71 -8.52 -15.60
N PHE A 260 39.45 -8.40 -15.19
CA PHE A 260 38.46 -7.47 -15.73
C PHE A 260 37.39 -7.18 -14.66
N ASP A 261 36.57 -6.15 -14.91
CA ASP A 261 35.46 -5.82 -14.00
C ASP A 261 34.33 -6.87 -14.11
N VAL A 262 33.97 -7.50 -12.99
CA VAL A 262 32.94 -8.53 -12.91
C VAL A 262 31.65 -7.93 -12.39
N GLU A 263 30.59 -8.07 -13.17
CA GLU A 263 29.23 -7.75 -12.74
C GLU A 263 28.70 -8.86 -11.82
N ILE A 264 28.76 -8.65 -10.52
CA ILE A 264 28.51 -9.70 -9.51
C ILE A 264 27.09 -10.27 -9.52
N TRP A 265 26.13 -9.59 -10.14
CA TRP A 265 24.75 -10.06 -10.30
C TRP A 265 24.45 -10.65 -11.69
N ALA A 266 25.35 -10.52 -12.66
CA ALA A 266 25.19 -11.04 -14.00
C ALA A 266 25.86 -12.41 -14.15
N ALA A 267 25.05 -13.47 -14.28
CA ALA A 267 25.55 -14.85 -14.40
C ALA A 267 26.58 -15.02 -15.55
N ALA A 268 26.38 -14.36 -16.68
CA ALA A 268 27.31 -14.40 -17.81
C ALA A 268 28.67 -13.77 -17.48
N SER A 269 28.71 -12.67 -16.69
CA SER A 269 29.95 -12.02 -16.28
C SER A 269 30.72 -12.88 -15.29
N ILE A 270 30.02 -13.51 -14.35
CA ILE A 270 30.62 -14.43 -13.38
C ILE A 270 31.14 -15.69 -14.11
N ALA A 271 30.37 -16.29 -15.02
CA ALA A 271 30.78 -17.44 -15.79
C ALA A 271 32.12 -17.19 -16.55
N ARG A 272 32.21 -16.02 -17.22
CA ARG A 272 33.44 -15.59 -17.89
C ARG A 272 34.64 -15.53 -16.94
N ALA A 273 34.46 -15.05 -15.72
CA ALA A 273 35.51 -14.99 -14.73
C ALA A 273 35.92 -16.40 -14.23
N PHE A 274 34.94 -17.30 -14.02
CA PHE A 274 35.14 -18.68 -13.63
C PHE A 274 35.82 -19.48 -14.73
N ASP A 275 35.41 -19.31 -15.98
CA ASP A 275 36.05 -20.00 -17.15
C ASP A 275 37.53 -19.61 -17.27
N LYS A 276 37.85 -18.33 -17.09
CA LYS A 276 39.25 -17.84 -17.10
C LYS A 276 40.09 -18.49 -16.01
N GLU A 277 39.57 -18.57 -14.81
CA GLU A 277 40.24 -19.15 -13.65
C GLU A 277 40.10 -20.70 -13.60
N LYS A 278 39.43 -21.31 -14.60
CA LYS A 278 39.16 -22.75 -14.70
C LYS A 278 38.43 -23.31 -13.48
N ILE A 279 37.51 -22.50 -12.93
CA ILE A 279 36.65 -22.87 -11.81
C ILE A 279 35.38 -23.49 -12.36
N PRO A 280 35.04 -24.75 -12.02
CA PRO A 280 33.78 -25.35 -12.43
C PRO A 280 32.59 -24.68 -11.74
N TYR A 281 31.43 -24.66 -12.40
CA TYR A 281 30.18 -24.11 -11.86
C TYR A 281 28.96 -24.87 -12.35
N ASP A 282 27.89 -24.76 -11.57
CA ASP A 282 26.60 -25.39 -11.85
C ASP A 282 25.84 -24.72 -13.01
N ARG A 283 24.96 -25.50 -13.62
CA ARG A 283 24.05 -25.01 -14.63
C ARG A 283 22.60 -25.33 -14.23
N THR A 284 21.69 -24.47 -14.62
CA THR A 284 20.24 -24.73 -14.50
C THR A 284 19.84 -25.86 -15.46
N ASP A 285 18.63 -26.42 -15.29
CA ASP A 285 18.06 -27.43 -16.20
C ASP A 285 17.98 -26.95 -17.67
N LYS A 286 17.91 -25.61 -17.86
CA LYS A 286 17.94 -24.98 -19.18
C LYS A 286 19.35 -24.68 -19.72
N GLY A 287 20.39 -25.13 -19.02
CA GLY A 287 21.79 -24.99 -19.41
C GLY A 287 22.44 -23.63 -19.09
N ALA A 288 21.73 -22.69 -18.48
CA ALA A 288 22.31 -21.40 -18.09
C ALA A 288 23.22 -21.53 -16.86
N PRO A 289 24.30 -20.71 -16.74
CA PRO A 289 25.16 -20.69 -15.54
C PRO A 289 24.37 -20.38 -14.29
N SER A 290 24.65 -21.08 -13.18
CA SER A 290 23.97 -20.93 -11.90
C SER A 290 24.99 -20.63 -10.80
N PHE A 291 24.79 -19.51 -10.10
CA PHE A 291 25.65 -19.04 -9.01
C PHE A 291 24.80 -18.73 -7.79
N THR A 292 24.29 -19.79 -7.14
CA THR A 292 23.50 -19.67 -5.91
C THR A 292 24.37 -19.20 -4.74
N LYS A 293 23.75 -18.62 -3.71
CA LYS A 293 24.44 -18.20 -2.49
C LYS A 293 25.21 -19.38 -1.86
N ASN A 294 24.57 -20.54 -1.75
CA ASN A 294 25.18 -21.72 -1.15
C ASN A 294 26.39 -22.18 -1.93
N PHE A 295 26.29 -22.28 -3.26
CA PHE A 295 27.41 -22.65 -4.13
C PHE A 295 28.60 -21.71 -3.94
N LEU A 296 28.38 -20.38 -4.00
CA LEU A 296 29.46 -19.39 -3.88
C LEU A 296 30.10 -19.42 -2.47
N ALA A 297 29.31 -19.55 -1.42
CA ALA A 297 29.78 -19.52 -0.03
C ALA A 297 30.60 -20.77 0.35
N THR A 298 30.23 -21.94 -0.20
CA THR A 298 30.89 -23.21 0.14
C THR A 298 32.06 -23.59 -0.78
N HIS A 299 32.22 -22.87 -1.90
CA HIS A 299 33.25 -23.16 -2.88
C HIS A 299 34.65 -22.96 -2.29
N PRO A 300 35.63 -23.88 -2.53
CA PRO A 300 36.97 -23.80 -1.95
C PRO A 300 37.83 -22.64 -2.50
N ALA A 301 37.64 -22.26 -3.76
CA ALA A 301 38.40 -21.17 -4.40
C ALA A 301 38.08 -19.79 -3.82
N GLU A 302 38.98 -18.84 -3.99
CA GLU A 302 38.88 -17.47 -3.45
C GLU A 302 37.85 -16.62 -4.22
N LEU A 303 37.86 -16.66 -5.55
CA LEU A 303 36.97 -15.83 -6.39
C LEU A 303 35.48 -16.01 -6.07
N PRO A 304 34.95 -17.25 -5.95
CA PRO A 304 33.54 -17.43 -5.52
C PRO A 304 33.21 -16.80 -4.17
N LYS A 305 34.12 -16.94 -3.19
CA LYS A 305 33.93 -16.38 -1.85
C LYS A 305 33.86 -14.84 -1.88
N LEU A 306 34.81 -14.22 -2.62
CA LEU A 306 34.79 -12.75 -2.80
C LEU A 306 33.53 -12.25 -3.48
N ILE A 307 33.03 -12.97 -4.49
CA ILE A 307 31.78 -12.63 -5.17
C ILE A 307 30.59 -12.76 -4.20
N ASN A 308 30.56 -13.83 -3.38
CA ASN A 308 29.50 -13.97 -2.37
C ASN A 308 29.53 -12.83 -1.34
N GLU A 309 30.72 -12.52 -0.81
CA GLU A 309 30.91 -11.42 0.14
C GLU A 309 30.51 -10.07 -0.46
N ALA A 310 30.92 -9.80 -1.72
CA ALA A 310 30.52 -8.59 -2.42
C ALA A 310 28.98 -8.49 -2.59
N ARG A 311 28.31 -9.60 -2.89
CA ARG A 311 26.83 -9.64 -2.96
C ARG A 311 26.19 -9.38 -1.60
N GLU A 312 26.73 -9.95 -0.52
CA GLU A 312 26.20 -9.73 0.84
C GLU A 312 26.37 -8.25 1.27
N ILE A 313 27.55 -7.66 1.04
CA ILE A 313 27.83 -6.26 1.33
C ILE A 313 26.94 -5.33 0.47
N ASN A 314 26.85 -5.60 -0.83
CA ASN A 314 25.97 -4.84 -1.72
C ASN A 314 24.51 -4.89 -1.26
N LYS A 315 23.99 -6.10 -0.95
CA LYS A 315 22.62 -6.26 -0.44
C LYS A 315 22.42 -5.56 0.90
N ALA A 316 23.37 -5.65 1.83
CA ALA A 316 23.32 -4.95 3.11
C ALA A 316 23.19 -3.45 2.91
N ASN A 317 23.94 -2.88 1.96
CA ASN A 317 23.85 -1.46 1.64
C ASN A 317 22.54 -1.09 0.91
N THR A 318 22.32 -1.70 -0.25
CA THR A 318 21.23 -1.26 -1.17
C THR A 318 19.83 -1.65 -0.68
N THR A 319 19.67 -2.86 -0.11
CA THR A 319 18.38 -3.36 0.33
C THR A 319 18.00 -2.85 1.72
N PHE A 320 18.97 -2.73 2.64
CA PHE A 320 18.65 -2.35 4.02
C PHE A 320 19.01 -0.89 4.32
N ILE A 321 20.30 -0.52 4.25
CA ILE A 321 20.72 0.82 4.73
C ILE A 321 20.20 1.94 3.84
N GLU A 322 20.27 1.81 2.51
CA GLU A 322 19.73 2.82 1.61
C GLU A 322 18.21 2.93 1.68
N THR A 323 17.52 1.80 1.85
CA THR A 323 16.07 1.77 2.05
C THR A 323 15.68 2.45 3.36
N ILE A 324 16.38 2.17 4.46
CA ILE A 324 16.20 2.84 5.75
C ILE A 324 16.38 4.35 5.59
N LEU A 325 17.50 4.80 5.02
CA LEU A 325 17.80 6.22 4.84
C LEU A 325 16.84 6.91 3.86
N LYS A 326 16.32 6.18 2.87
CA LYS A 326 15.35 6.72 1.91
C LYS A 326 13.96 6.92 2.53
N HIS A 327 13.51 5.96 3.34
CA HIS A 327 12.16 5.96 3.92
C HIS A 327 12.09 6.58 5.31
N GLU A 328 13.20 7.09 5.81
CA GLU A 328 13.25 7.81 7.06
C GLU A 328 12.37 9.07 7.01
N HIS A 329 11.60 9.29 8.06
CA HIS A 329 10.81 10.50 8.28
C HIS A 329 10.95 10.95 9.72
N LYS A 330 11.52 12.14 9.95
CA LYS A 330 11.74 12.73 11.29
C LYS A 330 12.46 11.79 12.27
N GLY A 331 13.49 11.11 11.81
CA GLY A 331 14.29 10.17 12.60
C GLY A 331 13.65 8.81 12.81
N ARG A 332 12.61 8.45 12.06
CA ARG A 332 11.88 7.19 12.20
C ARG A 332 11.57 6.54 10.86
N ILE A 333 11.37 5.23 10.88
CA ILE A 333 10.82 4.45 9.78
C ILE A 333 9.41 4.06 10.16
N HIS A 334 8.49 4.16 9.21
CA HIS A 334 7.09 3.81 9.35
C HIS A 334 6.77 2.67 8.39
N SER A 335 6.82 1.44 8.90
CA SER A 335 6.55 0.25 8.10
C SER A 335 5.07 0.09 7.81
N ASP A 336 4.74 -0.50 6.68
CA ASP A 336 3.40 -1.03 6.46
C ASP A 336 3.25 -2.32 7.26
N ILE A 337 2.12 -2.43 7.96
CA ILE A 337 1.77 -3.58 8.80
C ILE A 337 0.63 -4.30 8.10
N ASN A 338 0.85 -5.55 7.75
CA ASN A 338 -0.11 -6.36 7.02
C ASN A 338 -0.67 -7.46 7.93
N GLN A 339 -1.99 -7.44 8.20
CA GLN A 339 -2.68 -8.45 8.97
C GLN A 339 -3.26 -9.59 8.11
N ILE A 340 -3.24 -9.45 6.77
CA ILE A 340 -4.00 -10.33 5.89
C ILE A 340 -3.30 -11.65 5.67
N ARG A 341 -1.98 -11.64 5.55
CA ARG A 341 -1.13 -12.83 5.41
C ARG A 341 0.33 -12.50 5.60
N SER A 342 1.09 -13.53 5.92
CA SER A 342 2.52 -13.52 5.71
C SER A 342 2.85 -14.42 4.52
N ASP A 343 3.67 -13.95 3.60
CA ASP A 343 4.20 -14.78 2.54
C ASP A 343 5.17 -15.80 3.19
N ASP A 344 5.04 -17.08 2.84
CA ASP A 344 5.93 -18.17 3.28
C ASP A 344 6.11 -18.33 4.81
N GLY A 345 5.11 -17.95 5.58
CA GLY A 345 5.15 -18.04 7.05
C GLY A 345 6.15 -17.09 7.70
N GLY A 346 6.64 -16.09 6.96
CA GLY A 346 7.46 -15.00 7.44
C GLY A 346 6.81 -13.64 7.16
N THR A 347 6.98 -12.70 8.02
CA THR A 347 6.53 -11.31 7.85
C THR A 347 7.25 -10.62 6.72
#